data_8dcbde43a66aeb1b906a76d91026abc3
#
_entry.id   8dcbde43a66aeb1b906a76d91026abc3
#
_cell.length_a   1.000
_cell.length_b   1.000
_cell.length_c   1.000
_cell.angle_alpha   90.00
_cell.angle_beta   90.00
_cell.angle_gamma   90.00
#
_symmetry.space_group_name_H-M   'P 1'
#
loop_
_entity.id
_entity.type
_entity.pdbx_description
1 polymer ?
#
loop_
_entity_poly.entity_id
_entity_poly.type
_entity_poly.pdbx_seq_one_letter_code
_entity_poly.pdbx_strand_id
1 'polypeptide(L)'
;MTVREHITNKLNGLLKYGITTFRTSDIQELAYIGKHDYGKFLGSSETYTREFRRMRTDGVIKVRKLDRKNRQQIWVIQSIKD
;
A
#
# COMPACT_ATOMS: atom_id res chain seq x y z
N MET A 1 -9.81 11.73 -4.41
CA MET A 1 -9.08 10.62 -3.76
C MET A 1 -7.65 11.05 -3.46
N THR A 2 -7.15 10.75 -2.28
CA THR A 2 -5.77 11.02 -1.89
C THR A 2 -4.93 9.76 -2.05
N VAL A 3 -3.59 9.92 -2.03
CA VAL A 3 -2.67 8.76 -2.05
C VAL A 3 -2.96 7.82 -0.87
N ARG A 4 -3.19 8.39 0.31
CA ARG A 4 -3.51 7.60 1.53
C ARG A 4 -4.78 6.78 1.36
N GLU A 5 -5.83 7.39 0.82
CA GLU A 5 -7.09 6.68 0.53
C GLU A 5 -6.88 5.56 -0.49
N HIS A 6 -6.09 5.82 -1.52
CA HIS A 6 -5.79 4.81 -2.55
C HIS A 6 -5.07 3.59 -1.96
N ILE A 7 -4.06 3.84 -1.10
CA ILE A 7 -3.36 2.76 -0.40
C ILE A 7 -4.33 1.99 0.51
N THR A 8 -5.13 2.71 1.29
CA THR A 8 -6.13 2.09 2.20
C THR A 8 -7.10 1.21 1.43
N ASN A 9 -7.62 1.70 0.32
CA ASN A 9 -8.55 0.95 -0.52
C ASN A 9 -7.91 -0.31 -1.10
N LYS A 10 -6.64 -0.22 -1.51
CA LYS A 10 -5.91 -1.39 -2.00
C LYS A 10 -5.78 -2.47 -0.92
N LEU A 11 -5.37 -2.08 0.28
CA LEU A 11 -5.17 -3.03 1.37
C LEU A 11 -6.50 -3.64 1.83
N ASN A 12 -7.55 -2.83 1.94
CA ASN A 12 -8.89 -3.33 2.26
C ASN A 12 -9.41 -4.30 1.19
N GLY A 13 -9.12 -4.01 -0.08
CA GLY A 13 -9.45 -4.90 -1.18
C GLY A 13 -8.76 -6.26 -1.08
N LEU A 14 -7.48 -6.27 -0.69
CA LEU A 14 -6.74 -7.51 -0.48
C LEU A 14 -7.39 -8.34 0.65
N LEU A 15 -7.69 -7.70 1.78
CA LEU A 15 -8.32 -8.37 2.92
C LEU A 15 -9.67 -8.94 2.57
N LYS A 16 -10.44 -8.24 1.74
CA LYS A 16 -11.75 -8.70 1.28
C LYS A 16 -11.67 -10.05 0.56
N TYR A 17 -10.57 -10.30 -0.14
CA TYR A 17 -10.33 -11.56 -0.83
C TYR A 17 -9.49 -12.55 -0.02
N GLY A 18 -9.29 -12.29 1.27
CA GLY A 18 -8.52 -13.15 2.16
C GLY A 18 -7.02 -13.10 1.94
N ILE A 19 -6.53 -12.07 1.24
CA ILE A 19 -5.10 -11.89 0.99
C ILE A 19 -4.54 -11.00 2.08
N THR A 20 -3.57 -11.52 2.85
CA THR A 20 -3.00 -10.80 4.00
C THR A 20 -1.57 -10.33 3.74
N THR A 21 -0.99 -10.66 2.59
CA THR A 21 0.39 -10.27 2.27
C THR A 21 0.43 -9.42 1.02
N PHE A 22 1.39 -8.51 0.95
CA PHE A 22 1.63 -7.69 -0.23
C PHE A 22 3.11 -7.28 -0.26
N ARG A 23 3.55 -6.80 -1.41
CA ARG A 23 4.93 -6.34 -1.60
C ARG A 23 4.96 -4.82 -1.66
N THR A 24 6.11 -4.24 -1.33
CA THR A 24 6.31 -2.80 -1.50
C THR A 24 6.05 -2.37 -2.94
N SER A 25 6.42 -3.21 -3.91
CA SER A 25 6.15 -2.94 -5.32
C SER A 25 4.65 -2.81 -5.63
N ASP A 26 3.81 -3.52 -4.91
CA ASP A 26 2.35 -3.41 -5.07
C ASP A 26 1.86 -2.01 -4.71
N ILE A 27 2.46 -1.40 -3.70
CA ILE A 27 2.15 -0.01 -3.32
C ILE A 27 2.67 0.96 -4.38
N GLN A 28 3.88 0.75 -4.89
CA GLN A 28 4.47 1.60 -5.93
C GLN A 28 3.68 1.57 -7.23
N GLU A 29 3.15 0.42 -7.59
CA GLU A 29 2.34 0.24 -8.79
C GLU A 29 1.03 1.02 -8.74
N LEU A 30 0.55 1.38 -7.56
CA LEU A 30 -0.67 2.18 -7.42
C LEU A 30 -0.54 3.55 -8.07
N ALA A 31 0.67 4.12 -8.13
CA ALA A 31 0.91 5.38 -8.82
C ALA A 31 0.53 5.27 -10.30
N TYR A 32 0.85 4.16 -10.92
CA TYR A 32 0.55 3.87 -12.31
C TYR A 32 -0.92 3.55 -12.52
N ILE A 33 -1.48 2.71 -11.66
CA ILE A 33 -2.90 2.33 -11.69
C ILE A 33 -3.78 3.56 -11.50
N GLY A 34 -3.44 4.45 -10.58
CA GLY A 34 -4.19 5.68 -10.34
C GLY A 34 -4.31 6.53 -11.60
N LYS A 35 -3.22 6.66 -12.36
CA LYS A 35 -3.21 7.41 -13.60
C LYS A 35 -4.14 6.79 -14.65
N HIS A 36 -4.15 5.46 -14.76
CA HIS A 36 -4.96 4.75 -15.74
C HIS A 36 -6.43 4.65 -15.35
N ASP A 37 -6.69 4.26 -14.10
CA ASP A 37 -8.05 3.94 -13.66
C ASP A 37 -8.86 5.17 -13.27
N TYR A 38 -8.20 6.19 -12.72
CA TYR A 38 -8.89 7.38 -12.22
C TYR A 38 -8.66 8.62 -13.09
N GLY A 39 -7.85 8.51 -14.15
CA GLY A 39 -7.53 9.62 -15.02
C GLY A 39 -6.81 10.76 -14.32
N LYS A 40 -6.34 10.55 -13.09
CA LYS A 40 -5.65 11.55 -12.28
C LYS A 40 -4.32 11.02 -11.78
N PHE A 41 -3.29 11.83 -11.94
CA PHE A 41 -2.01 11.59 -11.30
C PHE A 41 -2.10 12.04 -9.84
N LEU A 42 -2.15 11.08 -8.93
CA LEU A 42 -2.23 11.35 -7.48
C LEU A 42 -0.84 11.53 -6.86
N GLY A 43 0.16 10.91 -7.44
CA GLY A 43 1.54 10.99 -6.98
C GLY A 43 2.42 9.97 -7.66
N SER A 44 3.74 10.16 -7.57
CA SER A 44 4.72 9.21 -8.10
C SER A 44 4.82 7.96 -7.21
N SER A 45 5.55 6.95 -7.68
CA SER A 45 5.83 5.76 -6.87
C SER A 45 6.55 6.13 -5.58
N GLU A 46 7.42 7.14 -5.60
CA GLU A 46 8.09 7.65 -4.39
C GLU A 46 7.10 8.27 -3.41
N THR A 47 6.13 9.02 -3.92
CA THR A 47 5.07 9.60 -3.10
C THR A 47 4.27 8.50 -2.39
N TYR A 48 3.94 7.43 -3.10
CA TYR A 48 3.22 6.28 -2.53
C TYR A 48 4.06 5.58 -1.46
N THR A 49 5.35 5.37 -1.71
CA THR A 49 6.25 4.74 -0.74
C THR A 49 6.37 5.60 0.52
N ARG A 50 6.50 6.92 0.35
CA ARG A 50 6.58 7.87 1.46
C ARG A 50 5.30 7.87 2.29
N GLU A 51 4.15 7.90 1.63
CA GLU A 51 2.85 7.90 2.30
C GLU A 51 2.61 6.57 3.02
N PHE A 52 3.00 5.46 2.43
CA PHE A 52 2.94 4.15 3.08
C PHE A 52 3.75 4.14 4.38
N ARG A 53 4.95 4.73 4.35
CA ARG A 53 5.79 4.85 5.56
C ARG A 53 5.11 5.70 6.62
N ARG A 54 4.51 6.83 6.23
CA ARG A 54 3.77 7.71 7.14
C ARG A 54 2.59 7.01 7.78
N MET A 55 1.84 6.25 7.00
CA MET A 55 0.69 5.49 7.51
C MET A 55 1.11 4.48 8.57
N ARG A 56 2.27 3.83 8.41
CA ARG A 56 2.83 2.94 9.44
C ARG A 56 3.23 3.70 10.69
N THR A 57 3.90 4.83 10.52
CA THR A 57 4.35 5.68 11.63
C THR A 57 3.16 6.25 12.40
N ASP A 58 2.12 6.68 11.68
CA ASP A 58 0.92 7.26 12.28
C ASP A 58 0.00 6.21 12.91
N GLY A 59 0.26 4.93 12.67
CA GLY A 59 -0.58 3.85 13.19
C GLY A 59 -1.90 3.66 12.46
N VAL A 60 -2.08 4.29 11.30
CA VAL A 60 -3.28 4.12 10.46
C VAL A 60 -3.36 2.69 9.93
N ILE A 61 -2.21 2.11 9.63
CA ILE A 61 -2.09 0.70 9.28
C ILE A 61 -1.07 0.05 10.19
N LYS A 62 -1.29 -1.23 10.48
CA LYS A 62 -0.33 -2.04 11.21
C LYS A 62 0.06 -3.20 10.32
N VAL A 63 1.32 -3.24 9.94
CA VAL A 63 1.88 -4.27 9.08
C VAL A 63 3.17 -4.79 9.68
N ARG A 64 3.49 -6.05 9.42
CA ARG A 64 4.72 -6.69 9.85
C ARG A 64 5.53 -7.06 8.62
N LYS A 65 6.82 -6.72 8.65
CA LYS A 65 7.73 -7.08 7.56
C LYS A 65 8.14 -8.54 7.71
N LEU A 66 7.99 -9.31 6.64
CA LEU A 66 8.51 -10.67 6.57
C LEU A 66 9.97 -10.66 6.17
N ASP A 67 10.69 -11.74 6.54
CA ASP A 67 12.08 -11.91 6.16
C ASP A 67 12.20 -11.94 4.63
N ARG A 68 13.24 -11.25 4.15
CA ARG A 68 13.51 -11.18 2.73
C ARG A 68 14.03 -12.49 2.17
N LYS A 69 13.26 -13.07 1.25
CA LYS A 69 13.80 -13.96 0.24
C LYS A 69 13.78 -13.18 -1.07
N ASN A 70 14.86 -13.19 -1.81
CA ASN A 70 14.97 -12.60 -3.16
C ASN A 70 14.83 -11.06 -3.22
N ARG A 71 15.29 -10.34 -2.20
CA ARG A 71 15.32 -8.87 -2.15
C ARG A 71 13.94 -8.20 -2.24
N GLN A 72 12.85 -8.93 -2.14
CA GLN A 72 11.52 -8.35 -2.13
C GLN A 72 11.10 -8.05 -0.69
N GLN A 73 10.59 -6.84 -0.47
CA GLN A 73 10.01 -6.48 0.81
C GLN A 73 8.56 -6.95 0.82
N ILE A 74 8.29 -7.96 1.66
CA ILE A 74 6.96 -8.53 1.82
C ILE A 74 6.42 -8.11 3.18
N TRP A 75 5.16 -7.68 3.20
CA TRP A 75 4.47 -7.22 4.40
C TRP A 75 3.26 -8.08 4.68
N VAL A 76 2.97 -8.27 5.97
CA VAL A 76 1.72 -8.92 6.43
C VAL A 76 0.82 -7.85 7.02
N ILE A 77 -0.42 -7.80 6.56
CA ILE A 77 -1.43 -6.87 7.08
C ILE A 77 -1.91 -7.42 8.43
N GLN A 78 -1.74 -6.64 9.49
CA GLN A 78 -2.23 -6.98 10.83
C GLN A 78 -3.54 -6.26 11.14
N SER A 79 -3.61 -4.97 10.82
CA SER A 79 -4.85 -4.19 10.99
C SER A 79 -4.82 -2.93 10.14
N ILE A 80 -6.00 -2.43 9.82
CA ILE A 80 -6.18 -1.17 9.11
C ILE A 80 -7.22 -0.37 9.90
N LYS A 81 -6.87 0.85 10.27
CA LYS A 81 -7.82 1.79 10.88
C LYS A 81 -8.50 2.57 9.78
N ASP A 82 -9.80 2.54 9.79
CA ASP A 82 -10.61 3.37 8.90
C ASP A 82 -10.81 4.76 9.48
#